data_9d7b8156e718f0931bd05fc50cc68a8f
#
_entry.id   9d7b8156e718f0931bd05fc50cc68a8f
#
_cell.length_a   1.000
_cell.length_b   1.000
_cell.length_c   1.000
_cell.angle_alpha   90.00
_cell.angle_beta   90.00
_cell.angle_gamma   90.00
#
_symmetry.space_group_name_H-M   'P 1'
#
loop_
_entity.id
_entity.type
_entity.pdbx_description
1 polymer ?
#
loop_
_entity_poly.entity_id
_entity_poly.type
_entity_poly.pdbx_seq_one_letter_code
_entity_poly.pdbx_strand_id
1 'polypeptide(L)'
;MLVKLCRRGLPLAHMGAQSAPAQGQAADMPAGFGVAVVREDGKWRCSAMRRAALNSLTVAETELRELRSAGAVFGLLDVDDEFFVIVRPAPAGTRLLLSDATAALDYDIAAEVLEKLDNDISPEELEEADPFEEGDLGLLVDVGLPEAVLGVILDESDLYADEQLGRIAREMGFADELSAVLDRLGR
;
A
#
# COMPACT_ATOMS: atom_id res chain seq x y z
N MET A 1 26.74 -40.64 -74.41
CA MET A 1 26.41 -39.23 -74.40
C MET A 1 25.70 -38.88 -73.05
N LEU A 2 26.50 -38.38 -72.15
CA LEU A 2 26.00 -38.07 -70.79
C LEU A 2 25.69 -36.61 -70.68
N VAL A 3 24.42 -36.27 -70.28
CA VAL A 3 24.01 -34.94 -69.96
C VAL A 3 24.09 -34.76 -68.43
N LYS A 4 24.94 -33.84 -68.00
CA LYS A 4 25.12 -33.46 -66.61
C LYS A 4 23.95 -32.60 -66.13
N LEU A 5 23.19 -33.04 -65.12
CA LEU A 5 22.20 -32.23 -64.44
C LEU A 5 22.86 -31.49 -63.24
N CYS A 6 22.97 -30.19 -63.38
CA CYS A 6 23.32 -29.27 -62.26
C CYS A 6 22.17 -29.16 -61.29
N ARG A 7 22.35 -29.65 -60.07
CA ARG A 7 21.46 -29.33 -58.93
C ARG A 7 21.93 -28.02 -58.28
N ARG A 8 21.11 -26.97 -58.43
CA ARG A 8 21.27 -25.73 -57.63
C ARG A 8 20.72 -25.97 -56.25
N GLY A 9 21.56 -25.86 -55.23
CA GLY A 9 21.16 -25.83 -53.85
C GLY A 9 20.45 -24.52 -53.52
N LEU A 10 19.27 -24.63 -52.89
CA LEU A 10 18.56 -23.52 -52.27
C LEU A 10 19.17 -23.20 -50.90
N PRO A 11 19.37 -21.92 -50.56
CA PRO A 11 19.81 -21.57 -49.20
C PRO A 11 18.63 -21.72 -48.24
N LEU A 12 18.84 -22.41 -47.12
CA LEU A 12 17.96 -22.43 -45.97
C LEU A 12 17.87 -21.01 -45.38
N ALA A 13 16.71 -20.40 -45.48
CA ALA A 13 16.40 -19.21 -44.76
C ALA A 13 16.35 -19.52 -43.25
N HIS A 14 17.28 -18.95 -42.48
CA HIS A 14 17.18 -18.90 -41.03
C HIS A 14 15.98 -18.04 -40.67
N MET A 15 14.91 -18.69 -40.21
CA MET A 15 13.84 -18.02 -39.51
C MET A 15 14.37 -17.64 -38.13
N GLY A 16 14.80 -16.39 -38.00
CA GLY A 16 15.06 -15.79 -36.72
C GLY A 16 13.77 -15.75 -35.92
N ALA A 17 13.71 -16.51 -34.85
CA ALA A 17 12.70 -16.36 -33.81
C ALA A 17 12.88 -14.96 -33.22
N GLN A 18 12.03 -14.05 -33.64
CA GLN A 18 11.86 -12.77 -32.95
C GLN A 18 11.18 -13.09 -31.62
N SER A 19 11.96 -13.14 -30.55
CA SER A 19 11.44 -13.07 -29.20
C SER A 19 10.68 -11.77 -29.07
N ALA A 20 9.36 -11.85 -28.98
CA ALA A 20 8.53 -10.73 -28.58
C ALA A 20 9.06 -10.22 -27.22
N PRO A 21 9.21 -8.90 -27.04
CA PRO A 21 9.50 -8.39 -25.71
C PRO A 21 8.37 -8.83 -24.79
N ALA A 22 8.70 -9.45 -23.67
CA ALA A 22 7.77 -9.71 -22.60
C ALA A 22 7.08 -8.36 -22.29
N GLN A 23 5.80 -8.29 -22.61
CA GLN A 23 4.97 -7.21 -22.12
C GLN A 23 4.99 -7.37 -20.60
N GLY A 24 5.78 -6.52 -19.93
CA GLY A 24 5.70 -6.38 -18.50
C GLY A 24 4.23 -6.13 -18.18
N GLN A 25 3.63 -7.04 -17.42
CA GLN A 25 2.35 -6.80 -16.79
C GLN A 25 2.52 -5.49 -16.03
N ALA A 26 1.85 -4.44 -16.49
CA ALA A 26 1.58 -3.31 -15.63
C ALA A 26 0.81 -3.92 -14.47
N ALA A 27 1.47 -4.05 -13.30
CA ALA A 27 0.81 -4.45 -12.08
C ALA A 27 -0.41 -3.54 -11.96
N ASP A 28 -1.59 -4.15 -11.90
CA ASP A 28 -2.83 -3.41 -11.78
C ASP A 28 -2.75 -2.65 -10.46
N MET A 29 -2.58 -1.32 -10.56
CA MET A 29 -2.36 -0.48 -9.38
C MET A 29 -3.66 -0.48 -8.58
N PRO A 30 -3.65 -0.87 -7.30
CA PRO A 30 -4.85 -0.94 -6.50
C PRO A 30 -5.60 0.39 -6.54
N ALA A 31 -6.93 0.31 -6.50
CA ALA A 31 -7.77 1.46 -6.26
C ALA A 31 -7.52 1.96 -4.82
N GLY A 32 -8.16 3.03 -4.40
CA GLY A 32 -7.93 3.54 -3.06
C GLY A 32 -7.20 4.89 -3.08
N PHE A 33 -6.72 5.31 -1.93
CA PHE A 33 -6.01 6.58 -1.77
C PHE A 33 -4.88 6.48 -0.75
N GLY A 34 -3.85 7.29 -0.95
CA GLY A 34 -2.84 7.56 0.07
C GLY A 34 -2.92 9.01 0.50
N VAL A 35 -2.96 9.26 1.80
CA VAL A 35 -2.94 10.61 2.37
C VAL A 35 -1.89 10.72 3.44
N ALA A 36 -0.96 11.66 3.24
CA ALA A 36 -0.01 12.05 4.27
C ALA A 36 -0.66 13.07 5.20
N VAL A 37 -0.62 12.80 6.49
CA VAL A 37 -1.16 13.63 7.55
C VAL A 37 -0.01 14.20 8.38
N VAL A 38 -0.04 15.52 8.57
CA VAL A 38 0.96 16.26 9.35
C VAL A 38 0.28 17.03 10.45
N ARG A 39 0.78 16.92 11.69
CA ARG A 39 0.35 17.77 12.81
C ARG A 39 1.51 18.65 13.25
N GLU A 40 1.41 19.95 12.99
CA GLU A 40 2.43 20.92 13.32
C GLU A 40 1.81 22.17 13.93
N ASP A 41 2.36 22.68 15.03
CA ASP A 41 1.82 23.82 15.78
C ASP A 41 0.33 23.68 16.15
N GLY A 42 -0.10 22.46 16.48
CA GLY A 42 -1.48 22.15 16.82
C GLY A 42 -2.47 22.14 15.65
N LYS A 43 -1.99 22.30 14.42
CA LYS A 43 -2.80 22.28 13.19
C LYS A 43 -2.58 21.00 12.41
N TRP A 44 -3.65 20.52 11.80
CA TRP A 44 -3.63 19.41 10.89
C TRP A 44 -3.46 19.87 9.44
N ARG A 45 -2.73 19.11 8.67
CA ARG A 45 -2.61 19.26 7.21
C ARG A 45 -2.63 17.88 6.58
N CYS A 46 -3.43 17.72 5.53
CA CYS A 46 -3.50 16.52 4.73
C CYS A 46 -3.07 16.81 3.29
N SER A 47 -2.34 15.88 2.69
CA SER A 47 -1.94 15.94 1.28
C SER A 47 -2.00 14.57 0.64
N ALA A 48 -2.43 14.51 -0.63
CA ALA A 48 -2.44 13.27 -1.37
C ALA A 48 -1.02 12.73 -1.57
N MET A 49 -0.86 11.44 -1.41
CA MET A 49 0.35 10.68 -1.74
C MET A 49 0.25 10.13 -3.17
N ARG A 50 1.40 9.77 -3.73
CA ARG A 50 1.45 9.12 -5.05
C ARG A 50 0.77 7.74 -4.99
N ARG A 51 0.06 7.37 -6.06
CA ARG A 51 -0.58 6.03 -6.14
C ARG A 51 0.40 4.87 -5.92
N ALA A 52 1.65 5.03 -6.32
CA ALA A 52 2.69 4.02 -6.07
C ALA A 52 2.90 3.69 -4.59
N ALA A 53 2.50 4.58 -3.67
CA ALA A 53 2.52 4.32 -2.24
C ALA A 53 1.50 3.26 -1.80
N LEU A 54 0.46 3.00 -2.60
CA LEU A 54 -0.53 1.95 -2.32
C LEU A 54 -0.02 0.54 -2.65
N ASN A 55 1.07 0.44 -3.39
CA ASN A 55 1.63 -0.84 -3.82
C ASN A 55 3.01 -1.11 -3.22
N SER A 56 3.61 -0.15 -2.50
CA SER A 56 4.93 -0.33 -1.90
C SER A 56 5.11 0.50 -0.64
N LEU A 57 5.39 -0.19 0.45
CA LEU A 57 5.69 0.40 1.75
C LEU A 57 6.94 1.30 1.67
N THR A 58 7.96 0.89 0.92
CA THR A 58 9.19 1.68 0.73
C THR A 58 8.90 3.04 0.07
N VAL A 59 8.00 3.07 -0.91
CA VAL A 59 7.57 4.33 -1.55
C VAL A 59 6.81 5.20 -0.55
N ALA A 60 5.87 4.63 0.20
CA ALA A 60 5.11 5.34 1.22
C ALA A 60 6.02 5.95 2.30
N GLU A 61 6.94 5.17 2.84
CA GLU A 61 7.91 5.65 3.85
C GLU A 61 8.80 6.77 3.32
N THR A 62 9.30 6.64 2.09
CA THR A 62 10.16 7.66 1.48
C THR A 62 9.42 8.98 1.34
N GLU A 63 8.20 8.93 0.83
CA GLU A 63 7.38 10.12 0.64
C GLU A 63 7.04 10.83 1.96
N LEU A 64 6.71 10.06 3.00
CA LEU A 64 6.46 10.61 4.33
C LEU A 64 7.71 11.25 4.96
N ARG A 65 8.89 10.64 4.78
CA ARG A 65 10.16 11.21 5.28
C ARG A 65 10.59 12.48 4.54
N GLU A 66 10.22 12.61 3.26
CA GLU A 66 10.50 13.80 2.45
C GLU A 66 9.74 15.05 2.91
N LEU A 67 8.63 14.91 3.64
CA LEU A 67 7.84 16.04 4.16
C LEU A 67 8.58 16.91 5.17
N ARG A 68 9.65 16.41 5.81
CA ARG A 68 10.55 17.14 6.71
C ARG A 68 9.82 18.05 7.70
N SER A 69 8.70 17.62 8.25
CA SER A 69 7.99 18.37 9.28
C SER A 69 8.68 18.23 10.63
N ALA A 70 8.66 19.30 11.43
CA ALA A 70 9.07 19.25 12.84
C ALA A 70 8.02 18.60 13.74
N GLY A 71 6.79 18.44 13.23
CA GLY A 71 5.67 17.81 13.92
C GLY A 71 5.52 16.33 13.61
N ALA A 72 4.41 15.75 14.05
CA ALA A 72 4.09 14.36 13.75
C ALA A 72 3.69 14.20 12.28
N VAL A 73 4.21 13.16 11.64
CA VAL A 73 3.90 12.76 10.26
C VAL A 73 3.47 11.30 10.25
N PHE A 74 2.38 11.01 9.56
CA PHE A 74 1.97 9.63 9.27
C PHE A 74 1.20 9.56 7.95
N GLY A 75 1.13 8.36 7.36
CA GLY A 75 0.36 8.07 6.16
C GLY A 75 -0.85 7.21 6.47
N LEU A 76 -1.94 7.49 5.80
CA LEU A 76 -3.14 6.66 5.75
C LEU A 76 -3.24 6.14 4.31
N LEU A 77 -3.20 4.83 4.14
CA LEU A 77 -3.26 4.17 2.83
C LEU A 77 -4.49 3.27 2.82
N ASP A 78 -5.50 3.66 2.07
CA ASP A 78 -6.65 2.84 1.74
C ASP A 78 -6.36 2.05 0.47
N VAL A 79 -6.53 0.75 0.50
CA VAL A 79 -6.21 -0.16 -0.62
C VAL A 79 -7.47 -0.92 -1.01
N ASP A 80 -7.99 -0.62 -2.19
CA ASP A 80 -9.20 -1.21 -2.80
C ASP A 80 -10.48 -1.13 -1.94
N ASP A 81 -10.51 -0.23 -0.94
CA ASP A 81 -11.56 -0.14 0.10
C ASP A 81 -11.68 -1.43 0.96
N GLU A 82 -10.74 -2.39 0.81
CA GLU A 82 -10.73 -3.68 1.51
C GLU A 82 -9.96 -3.60 2.83
N PHE A 83 -8.79 -2.99 2.82
CA PHE A 83 -7.96 -2.81 4.01
C PHE A 83 -7.20 -1.48 3.98
N PHE A 84 -6.64 -1.12 5.12
CA PHE A 84 -5.77 0.06 5.19
C PHE A 84 -4.46 -0.22 5.91
N VAL A 85 -3.48 0.63 5.61
CA VAL A 85 -2.19 0.65 6.30
C VAL A 85 -1.96 2.03 6.90
N ILE A 86 -1.57 2.09 8.17
CA ILE A 86 -1.04 3.31 8.78
C ILE A 86 0.48 3.19 8.85
N VAL A 87 1.17 4.16 8.23
CA VAL A 87 2.63 4.21 8.16
C VAL A 87 3.12 5.43 8.93
N ARG A 88 3.90 5.23 9.97
CA ARG A 88 4.43 6.33 10.78
C ARG A 88 5.94 6.26 10.91
N PRO A 89 6.70 7.06 10.14
CA PRO A 89 8.14 7.20 10.33
C PRO A 89 8.47 7.73 11.73
N ALA A 90 9.41 7.09 12.40
CA ALA A 90 9.92 7.50 13.70
C ALA A 90 11.45 7.36 13.75
N PRO A 91 12.17 8.05 14.67
CA PRO A 91 13.62 7.97 14.77
C PRO A 91 14.18 6.56 15.00
N ALA A 92 13.43 5.72 15.69
CA ALA A 92 13.80 4.33 16.00
C ALA A 92 13.43 3.33 14.89
N GLY A 93 12.77 3.78 13.84
CA GLY A 93 12.23 2.95 12.76
C GLY A 93 10.81 3.36 12.40
N THR A 94 10.21 2.74 11.40
CA THR A 94 8.82 2.99 11.03
C THR A 94 7.90 2.16 11.91
N ARG A 95 6.89 2.79 12.50
CA ARG A 95 5.78 2.11 13.16
C ARG A 95 4.68 1.87 12.14
N LEU A 96 4.07 0.70 12.17
CA LEU A 96 3.12 0.23 11.18
C LEU A 96 1.89 -0.36 11.85
N LEU A 97 0.76 -0.21 11.19
CA LEU A 97 -0.47 -0.95 11.47
C LEU A 97 -1.10 -1.36 10.14
N LEU A 98 -1.42 -2.63 10.02
CA LEU A 98 -2.17 -3.24 8.93
C LEU A 98 -3.54 -3.64 9.49
N SER A 99 -4.62 -3.18 8.89
CA SER A 99 -5.98 -3.46 9.40
C SER A 99 -6.44 -4.89 9.13
N ASP A 100 -5.85 -5.54 8.13
CA ASP A 100 -6.11 -6.93 7.80
C ASP A 100 -4.83 -7.62 7.29
N ALA A 101 -4.31 -8.55 8.09
CA ALA A 101 -3.11 -9.29 7.75
C ALA A 101 -3.34 -10.32 6.62
N THR A 102 -4.59 -10.81 6.44
CA THR A 102 -4.92 -11.75 5.37
C THR A 102 -4.75 -11.15 3.97
N ALA A 103 -4.82 -9.81 3.86
CA ALA A 103 -4.55 -9.09 2.62
C ALA A 103 -3.13 -9.33 2.06
N ALA A 104 -2.19 -9.84 2.87
CA ALA A 104 -0.85 -10.18 2.39
C ALA A 104 -0.82 -11.35 1.37
N LEU A 105 -1.91 -12.09 1.25
CA LEU A 105 -2.04 -13.13 0.23
C LEU A 105 -2.17 -12.56 -1.19
N ASP A 106 -2.76 -11.36 -1.32
CA ASP A 106 -3.11 -10.78 -2.61
C ASP A 106 -2.42 -9.43 -2.89
N TYR A 107 -1.91 -8.74 -1.86
CA TYR A 107 -1.37 -7.40 -1.95
C TYR A 107 0.08 -7.30 -1.48
N ASP A 108 0.98 -6.87 -2.38
CA ASP A 108 2.41 -6.72 -2.10
C ASP A 108 2.68 -5.81 -0.90
N ILE A 109 1.94 -4.69 -0.76
CA ILE A 109 2.12 -3.76 0.35
C ILE A 109 1.81 -4.38 1.70
N ALA A 110 0.78 -5.23 1.79
CA ALA A 110 0.44 -5.93 3.03
C ALA A 110 1.52 -6.97 3.38
N ALA A 111 2.04 -7.71 2.38
CA ALA A 111 3.16 -8.62 2.57
C ALA A 111 4.45 -7.88 3.02
N GLU A 112 4.78 -6.71 2.41
CA GLU A 112 5.91 -5.88 2.84
C GLU A 112 5.74 -5.37 4.29
N VAL A 113 4.50 -5.10 4.73
CA VAL A 113 4.22 -4.71 6.13
C VAL A 113 4.49 -5.86 7.08
N LEU A 114 3.97 -7.08 6.82
CA LEU A 114 4.21 -8.25 7.66
C LEU A 114 5.70 -8.59 7.73
N GLU A 115 6.42 -8.58 6.61
CA GLU A 115 7.86 -8.78 6.58
C GLU A 115 8.59 -7.75 7.48
N LYS A 116 8.18 -6.49 7.42
CA LYS A 116 8.80 -5.41 8.19
C LYS A 116 8.49 -5.48 9.69
N LEU A 117 7.35 -6.05 10.05
CA LEU A 117 6.99 -6.33 11.45
C LEU A 117 7.69 -7.56 12.01
N ASP A 118 8.51 -8.27 11.19
CA ASP A 118 9.20 -9.52 11.53
C ASP A 118 8.20 -10.60 11.99
N ASN A 119 7.06 -10.65 11.30
CA ASN A 119 5.97 -11.56 11.61
C ASN A 119 5.98 -12.73 10.62
N ASP A 120 6.39 -13.91 11.11
CA ASP A 120 6.53 -15.15 10.32
C ASP A 120 5.20 -15.93 10.25
N ILE A 121 4.11 -15.27 9.84
CA ILE A 121 2.83 -15.96 9.58
C ILE A 121 2.93 -16.64 8.22
N SER A 122 2.69 -17.95 8.19
CA SER A 122 2.74 -18.69 6.92
C SER A 122 1.52 -18.36 6.02
N PRO A 123 1.65 -18.49 4.70
CA PRO A 123 0.51 -18.31 3.79
C PRO A 123 -0.68 -19.22 4.15
N GLU A 124 -0.43 -20.45 4.58
CA GLU A 124 -1.47 -21.39 4.97
C GLU A 124 -2.24 -20.93 6.22
N GLU A 125 -1.54 -20.28 7.17
CA GLU A 125 -2.18 -19.69 8.36
C GLU A 125 -3.04 -18.49 7.98
N LEU A 126 -2.60 -17.65 7.03
CA LEU A 126 -3.38 -16.52 6.53
C LEU A 126 -4.62 -16.97 5.74
N GLU A 127 -4.52 -18.05 4.93
CA GLU A 127 -5.65 -18.60 4.19
C GLU A 127 -6.76 -19.18 5.10
N GLU A 128 -6.40 -19.65 6.30
CA GLU A 128 -7.33 -20.24 7.28
C GLU A 128 -7.85 -19.23 8.30
N ALA A 129 -7.29 -18.01 8.35
CA ALA A 129 -7.64 -16.99 9.32
C ALA A 129 -8.84 -16.15 8.86
N ASP A 130 -9.64 -15.68 9.82
CA ASP A 130 -10.51 -14.53 9.61
C ASP A 130 -9.67 -13.25 9.54
N PRO A 131 -10.15 -12.17 8.89
CA PRO A 131 -9.44 -10.87 8.87
C PRO A 131 -9.05 -10.40 10.27
N PHE A 132 -7.81 -9.98 10.47
CA PHE A 132 -7.29 -9.49 11.74
C PHE A 132 -6.20 -8.43 11.53
N GLU A 133 -6.13 -7.50 12.49
CA GLU A 133 -5.10 -6.47 12.47
C GLU A 133 -3.74 -6.99 12.92
N GLU A 134 -2.67 -6.38 12.36
CA GLU A 134 -1.30 -6.66 12.75
C GLU A 134 -0.47 -5.38 12.85
N GLY A 135 0.33 -5.26 13.89
CA GLY A 135 1.23 -4.14 14.12
C GLY A 135 0.98 -3.36 15.41
N ASP A 136 1.24 -2.07 15.38
CA ASP A 136 1.30 -1.21 16.57
C ASP A 136 0.03 -0.38 16.75
N LEU A 137 -0.91 -0.86 17.56
CA LEU A 137 -2.15 -0.13 17.91
C LEU A 137 -1.89 1.20 18.63
N GLY A 138 -0.76 1.31 19.33
CA GLY A 138 -0.37 2.54 20.02
C GLY A 138 0.32 3.58 19.14
N LEU A 139 0.41 3.37 17.82
CA LEU A 139 1.22 4.21 16.93
C LEU A 139 0.75 5.68 16.85
N LEU A 140 -0.50 6.00 17.21
CA LEU A 140 -1.08 7.35 17.17
C LEU A 140 -1.41 7.92 18.56
N VAL A 141 -1.06 7.26 19.65
CA VAL A 141 -1.40 7.67 21.02
C VAL A 141 -0.88 9.07 21.36
N ASP A 142 0.37 9.38 21.02
CA ASP A 142 1.00 10.69 21.29
C ASP A 142 0.45 11.84 20.45
N VAL A 143 -0.31 11.53 19.39
CA VAL A 143 -1.00 12.53 18.56
C VAL A 143 -2.51 12.58 18.80
N GLY A 144 -3.00 11.80 19.76
CA GLY A 144 -4.34 11.96 20.32
C GLY A 144 -5.33 10.84 20.01
N LEU A 145 -4.92 9.71 19.45
CA LEU A 145 -5.77 8.53 19.28
C LEU A 145 -5.34 7.44 20.26
N PRO A 146 -6.13 7.17 21.32
CA PRO A 146 -5.86 6.07 22.24
C PRO A 146 -5.92 4.70 21.53
N GLU A 147 -5.06 3.78 21.92
CA GLU A 147 -5.02 2.39 21.44
C GLU A 147 -6.40 1.70 21.49
N ALA A 148 -7.08 1.83 22.62
CA ALA A 148 -8.41 1.22 22.79
C ALA A 148 -9.46 1.79 21.82
N VAL A 149 -9.33 3.07 21.40
CA VAL A 149 -10.24 3.68 20.41
C VAL A 149 -9.93 3.15 19.01
N LEU A 150 -8.65 3.02 18.68
CA LEU A 150 -8.22 2.44 17.40
C LEU A 150 -8.66 0.97 17.30
N GLY A 151 -8.50 0.17 18.36
CA GLY A 151 -8.99 -1.22 18.40
C GLY A 151 -10.51 -1.31 18.16
N VAL A 152 -11.31 -0.44 18.80
CA VAL A 152 -12.76 -0.41 18.55
C VAL A 152 -13.11 -0.09 17.10
N ILE A 153 -12.33 0.80 16.45
CA ILE A 153 -12.57 1.12 15.03
C ILE A 153 -12.25 -0.07 14.13
N LEU A 154 -11.17 -0.81 14.43
CA LEU A 154 -10.78 -2.02 13.70
C LEU A 154 -11.79 -3.16 13.86
N ASP A 155 -12.38 -3.31 15.05
CA ASP A 155 -13.40 -4.33 15.34
C ASP A 155 -14.73 -4.09 14.57
N GLU A 156 -14.93 -2.91 13.95
CA GLU A 156 -16.12 -2.61 13.16
C GLU A 156 -16.05 -3.20 11.75
N SER A 157 -16.19 -4.51 11.66
CA SER A 157 -16.10 -5.28 10.40
C SER A 157 -17.19 -4.95 9.37
N ASP A 158 -18.24 -4.21 9.76
CA ASP A 158 -19.31 -3.74 8.86
C ASP A 158 -18.89 -2.49 8.05
N LEU A 159 -17.76 -1.85 8.40
CA LEU A 159 -17.25 -0.64 7.74
C LEU A 159 -16.16 -1.01 6.71
N TYR A 160 -16.20 -0.32 5.57
CA TYR A 160 -15.11 -0.35 4.61
C TYR A 160 -13.86 0.38 5.14
N ALA A 161 -12.70 0.11 4.56
CA ALA A 161 -11.43 0.68 4.99
C ALA A 161 -11.42 2.23 4.97
N ASP A 162 -12.01 2.84 3.95
CA ASP A 162 -12.14 4.30 3.83
C ASP A 162 -13.04 4.90 4.93
N GLU A 163 -14.11 4.19 5.33
CA GLU A 163 -15.00 4.59 6.42
C GLU A 163 -14.30 4.52 7.78
N GLN A 164 -13.52 3.46 8.03
CA GLN A 164 -12.69 3.32 9.23
C GLN A 164 -11.64 4.43 9.32
N LEU A 165 -10.94 4.75 8.22
CA LEU A 165 -10.01 5.87 8.14
C LEU A 165 -10.70 7.22 8.35
N GLY A 166 -11.89 7.42 7.82
CA GLY A 166 -12.74 8.59 8.08
C GLY A 166 -13.11 8.71 9.54
N ARG A 167 -13.31 7.60 10.25
CA ARG A 167 -13.58 7.58 11.68
C ARG A 167 -12.36 7.93 12.51
N ILE A 168 -11.19 7.38 12.17
CA ILE A 168 -9.91 7.78 12.76
C ILE A 168 -9.72 9.30 12.64
N ALA A 169 -9.95 9.85 11.44
CA ALA A 169 -9.81 11.29 11.19
C ALA A 169 -10.76 12.14 12.05
N ARG A 170 -12.00 11.68 12.27
CA ARG A 170 -12.97 12.36 13.16
C ARG A 170 -12.54 12.33 14.61
N GLU A 171 -12.11 11.19 15.13
CA GLU A 171 -11.64 11.05 16.52
C GLU A 171 -10.40 11.93 16.79
N MET A 172 -9.54 12.08 15.81
CA MET A 172 -8.33 12.91 15.91
C MET A 172 -8.55 14.38 15.56
N GLY A 173 -9.69 14.74 14.95
CA GLY A 173 -10.07 16.11 14.62
C GLY A 173 -9.44 16.67 13.35
N PHE A 174 -9.22 15.83 12.31
CA PHE A 174 -8.76 16.26 10.98
C PHE A 174 -9.68 15.76 9.83
N ALA A 175 -10.92 15.43 10.14
CA ALA A 175 -11.85 14.90 9.13
C ALA A 175 -12.09 15.89 7.98
N ASP A 176 -12.14 17.18 8.24
CA ASP A 176 -12.35 18.22 7.23
C ASP A 176 -11.14 18.30 6.27
N GLU A 177 -9.92 18.22 6.81
CA GLU A 177 -8.69 18.22 6.01
C GLU A 177 -8.55 16.95 5.16
N LEU A 178 -8.97 15.79 5.70
CA LEU A 178 -9.02 14.54 4.96
C LEU A 178 -10.03 14.63 3.82
N SER A 179 -11.27 15.02 4.12
CA SER A 179 -12.34 15.18 3.13
C SER A 179 -11.94 16.11 2.00
N ALA A 180 -11.31 17.25 2.31
CA ALA A 180 -10.82 18.18 1.29
C ALA A 180 -9.74 17.58 0.37
N VAL A 181 -9.00 16.57 0.79
CA VAL A 181 -8.06 15.83 -0.06
C VAL A 181 -8.82 14.83 -0.92
N LEU A 182 -9.74 14.06 -0.32
CA LEU A 182 -10.53 13.05 -1.01
C LEU A 182 -11.40 13.67 -2.14
N ASP A 183 -12.05 14.82 -1.88
CA ASP A 183 -12.79 15.58 -2.89
C ASP A 183 -11.93 15.94 -4.11
N ARG A 184 -10.66 16.32 -3.88
CA ARG A 184 -9.72 16.61 -4.97
C ARG A 184 -9.27 15.37 -5.74
N LEU A 185 -9.31 14.22 -5.12
CA LEU A 185 -9.04 12.93 -5.74
C LEU A 185 -10.26 12.35 -6.46
N GLY A 186 -11.45 12.98 -6.29
CA GLY A 186 -12.71 12.55 -6.90
C GLY A 186 -13.36 11.36 -6.17
N ARG A 187 -13.15 11.29 -4.88
CA ARG A 187 -13.70 10.26 -3.99
C ARG A 187 -14.72 10.83 -3.02
#